data_54628d33fef090f993b587caca5ca278
#
_entry.id   54628d33fef090f993b587caca5ca278
#
_cell.length_a   1.000
_cell.length_b   1.000
_cell.length_c   1.000
_cell.angle_alpha   90.00
_cell.angle_beta   90.00
_cell.angle_gamma   90.00
#
_symmetry.space_group_name_H-M   'P 1'
#
loop_
_entity.id
_entity.type
_entity.pdbx_description
1 polymer ?
#
loop_
_entity_poly.entity_id
_entity_poly.type
_entity_poly.pdbx_seq_one_letter_code
_entity_poly.pdbx_strand_id
1 'polypeptide(L)'
;KPQQSEVEGNGERIPQYNKTPERTQYHAPAEAVQLDSGERADGILEVLPDGYGFIRCENYLPGENDIYVSPSQIRRFNLKTGDIIKGNIRIKTQGEKFSALLYVTSINGFHPSEGQRRYNFEDMTPIFPNERLIMERPGGTVAMRIVDLISPIGKGQRGMIVSPPKAGKTTLLKDVAKSILRNNPDMHLIILLIDERPEEVTDIREAICGDNVEVIYSTFDELPEHHKRVSEMVIERARRLVEHKKDVTIQI
;
A
#
# COMPACT_ATOMS: atom_id res chain seq x y z
N LYS A 1 3.05 9.85 -67.35
CA LYS A 1 3.77 9.96 -66.08
C LYS A 1 2.82 10.61 -65.09
N PRO A 2 2.34 9.90 -64.07
CA PRO A 2 1.58 10.51 -62.99
C PRO A 2 2.51 10.93 -61.84
N GLN A 3 2.25 12.08 -61.29
CA GLN A 3 2.90 12.65 -60.11
C GLN A 3 2.47 11.90 -58.87
N GLN A 4 3.43 11.52 -58.04
CA GLN A 4 3.22 11.00 -56.68
C GLN A 4 3.08 12.20 -55.73
N SER A 5 1.99 12.25 -55.00
CA SER A 5 1.77 13.15 -53.85
C SER A 5 2.28 12.47 -52.60
N GLU A 6 3.29 13.04 -51.99
CA GLU A 6 3.78 12.66 -50.65
C GLU A 6 2.76 13.05 -49.58
N VAL A 7 2.36 12.08 -48.75
CA VAL A 7 1.58 12.31 -47.55
C VAL A 7 2.56 12.40 -46.38
N GLU A 8 2.74 13.60 -45.85
CA GLU A 8 3.45 13.82 -44.57
C GLU A 8 2.70 13.18 -43.43
N GLY A 9 3.29 12.17 -42.80
CA GLY A 9 2.85 11.56 -41.59
C GLY A 9 3.26 12.39 -40.37
N ASN A 10 2.26 12.93 -39.66
CA ASN A 10 2.42 13.59 -38.37
C ASN A 10 2.80 12.55 -37.32
N GLY A 11 4.08 12.44 -37.02
CA GLY A 11 4.61 11.61 -35.93
C GLY A 11 4.44 12.32 -34.59
N GLU A 12 3.46 11.91 -33.80
CA GLU A 12 3.37 12.28 -32.39
C GLU A 12 4.59 11.72 -31.64
N ARG A 13 5.42 12.64 -31.14
CA ARG A 13 6.57 12.31 -30.29
C ARG A 13 6.07 11.91 -28.91
N ILE A 14 6.18 10.62 -28.59
CA ILE A 14 6.03 10.10 -27.24
C ILE A 14 7.18 10.66 -26.38
N PRO A 15 6.94 11.32 -25.25
CA PRO A 15 8.00 11.76 -24.36
C PRO A 15 8.68 10.55 -23.71
N GLN A 16 9.97 10.35 -23.99
CA GLN A 16 10.79 9.38 -23.27
C GLN A 16 11.02 9.87 -21.82
N TYR A 17 10.36 9.23 -20.87
CA TYR A 17 10.67 9.37 -19.46
C TYR A 17 11.79 8.39 -19.07
N ASN A 18 13.03 8.79 -19.33
CA ASN A 18 14.21 8.15 -18.77
C ASN A 18 15.07 9.23 -18.10
N LYS A 19 14.80 9.48 -16.82
CA LYS A 19 15.80 9.99 -15.87
C LYS A 19 15.40 9.49 -14.49
N THR A 20 16.19 8.57 -13.96
CA THR A 20 16.25 8.27 -12.52
C THR A 20 16.44 9.59 -11.78
N PRO A 21 15.55 9.99 -10.84
CA PRO A 21 15.76 11.22 -10.11
C PRO A 21 16.95 11.02 -9.17
N GLU A 22 17.96 11.86 -9.30
CA GLU A 22 18.98 12.04 -8.27
C GLU A 22 18.27 12.30 -6.93
N ARG A 23 18.69 11.59 -5.89
CA ARG A 23 18.24 11.77 -4.51
C ARG A 23 18.54 13.21 -4.06
N THR A 24 17.61 14.10 -4.28
CA THR A 24 17.65 15.43 -3.66
C THR A 24 17.40 15.25 -2.16
N GLN A 25 18.45 15.33 -1.35
CA GLN A 25 18.34 15.33 0.10
C GLN A 25 17.54 16.57 0.52
N TYR A 26 16.41 16.34 1.16
CA TYR A 26 15.63 17.40 1.78
C TYR A 26 16.45 17.94 2.97
N HIS A 27 17.01 19.14 2.83
CA HIS A 27 17.65 19.83 3.94
C HIS A 27 16.58 20.42 4.86
N ALA A 28 16.52 19.90 6.08
CA ALA A 28 15.68 20.45 7.14
C ALA A 28 16.05 21.91 7.41
N PRO A 29 15.08 22.78 7.75
CA PRO A 29 15.38 24.14 8.22
C PRO A 29 16.36 24.09 9.41
N ALA A 30 17.30 25.03 9.47
CA ALA A 30 18.35 25.03 10.51
C ALA A 30 17.81 25.00 11.96
N GLU A 31 16.64 25.55 12.20
CA GLU A 31 15.93 25.49 13.49
C GLU A 31 15.40 24.09 13.83
N ALA A 32 15.08 23.28 12.83
CA ALA A 32 14.58 21.91 13.03
C ALA A 32 15.69 20.95 13.48
N VAL A 33 16.95 21.22 13.14
CA VAL A 33 18.09 20.36 13.51
C VAL A 33 18.31 20.32 15.03
N GLN A 34 18.00 21.40 15.76
CA GLN A 34 18.14 21.45 17.22
C GLN A 34 17.02 20.67 17.95
N LEU A 35 15.90 20.41 17.28
CA LEU A 35 14.74 19.69 17.84
C LEU A 35 14.67 18.24 17.39
N ASP A 36 15.56 17.81 16.51
CA ASP A 36 15.60 16.44 15.98
C ASP A 36 16.15 15.48 17.04
N SER A 37 15.40 14.42 17.34
CA SER A 37 15.84 13.36 18.26
C SER A 37 16.85 12.40 17.62
N GLY A 38 17.02 12.43 16.30
CA GLY A 38 17.78 11.44 15.53
C GLY A 38 16.98 10.17 15.24
N GLU A 39 15.80 10.00 15.82
CA GLU A 39 14.92 8.86 15.57
C GLU A 39 14.04 9.10 14.33
N ARG A 40 13.71 8.02 13.65
CA ARG A 40 12.89 8.06 12.44
C ARG A 40 11.49 7.51 12.68
N ALA A 41 10.50 8.25 12.19
CA ALA A 41 9.14 7.78 12.05
C ALA A 41 9.03 6.94 10.76
N ASP A 42 8.39 5.78 10.82
CA ASP A 42 7.99 4.95 9.68
C ASP A 42 6.71 4.20 10.03
N GLY A 43 5.61 4.48 9.35
CA GLY A 43 4.36 3.81 9.61
C GLY A 43 3.19 4.40 8.83
N ILE A 44 2.01 3.84 9.07
CA ILE A 44 0.77 4.27 8.42
C ILE A 44 0.09 5.40 9.20
N LEU A 45 -0.34 6.43 8.48
CA LEU A 45 -1.07 7.54 9.06
C LEU A 45 -2.54 7.20 9.26
N GLU A 46 -3.06 7.48 10.44
CA GLU A 46 -4.48 7.56 10.74
C GLU A 46 -4.83 9.00 11.14
N VAL A 47 -5.69 9.66 10.35
CA VAL A 47 -6.19 11.00 10.64
C VAL A 47 -7.48 10.89 11.43
N LEU A 48 -7.56 11.58 12.56
CA LEU A 48 -8.73 11.59 13.43
C LEU A 48 -9.69 12.74 13.05
N PRO A 49 -10.97 12.65 13.46
CA PRO A 49 -11.98 13.67 13.12
C PRO A 49 -11.61 15.09 13.54
N ASP A 50 -10.82 15.26 14.60
CA ASP A 50 -10.34 16.55 15.09
C ASP A 50 -9.24 17.17 14.22
N GLY A 51 -8.83 16.48 13.15
CA GLY A 51 -7.90 16.98 12.14
C GLY A 51 -6.42 16.78 12.46
N TYR A 52 -6.06 16.18 13.59
CA TYR A 52 -4.72 15.67 13.86
C TYR A 52 -4.66 14.17 13.54
N GLY A 53 -3.48 13.57 13.58
CA GLY A 53 -3.33 12.15 13.29
C GLY A 53 -2.22 11.48 14.09
N PHE A 54 -2.12 10.17 13.91
CA PHE A 54 -1.04 9.36 14.44
C PHE A 54 -0.45 8.47 13.36
N ILE A 55 0.86 8.36 13.33
CA ILE A 55 1.54 7.32 12.58
C ILE A 55 1.50 6.06 13.46
N ARG A 56 0.80 5.03 12.98
CA ARG A 56 0.71 3.71 13.61
C ARG A 56 1.93 2.90 13.17
N CYS A 57 2.75 2.52 14.13
CA CYS A 57 4.01 1.86 13.84
C CYS A 57 3.87 0.34 13.74
N GLU A 58 2.81 -0.24 14.34
CA GLU A 58 2.63 -1.68 14.42
C GLU A 58 1.25 -2.11 13.92
N ASN A 59 1.24 -3.01 12.95
CA ASN A 59 0.05 -3.73 12.47
C ASN A 59 -1.22 -2.86 12.28
N TYR A 60 -1.05 -1.58 11.92
CA TYR A 60 -2.13 -0.61 11.67
C TYR A 60 -3.04 -0.30 12.87
N LEU A 61 -2.70 -0.78 14.07
CA LEU A 61 -3.44 -0.57 15.30
C LEU A 61 -2.77 0.51 16.18
N PRO A 62 -3.55 1.17 17.05
CA PRO A 62 -3.01 2.07 18.06
C PRO A 62 -2.02 1.37 18.99
N GLY A 63 -0.87 2.01 19.22
CA GLY A 63 0.18 1.50 20.10
C GLY A 63 0.82 2.61 20.95
N GLU A 64 1.69 2.20 21.85
CA GLU A 64 2.43 3.14 22.71
C GLU A 64 3.51 3.90 21.95
N ASN A 65 4.00 3.33 20.84
CA ASN A 65 5.02 3.91 19.99
C ASN A 65 4.47 4.82 18.89
N ASP A 66 3.17 5.13 18.92
CA ASP A 66 2.53 5.98 17.94
C ASP A 66 3.11 7.40 17.94
N ILE A 67 3.21 7.99 16.77
CA ILE A 67 3.81 9.30 16.58
C ILE A 67 2.73 10.30 16.18
N TYR A 68 2.60 11.36 16.98
CA TYR A 68 1.62 12.42 16.73
C TYR A 68 1.98 13.23 15.49
N VAL A 69 0.98 13.49 14.64
CA VAL A 69 1.07 14.34 13.45
C VAL A 69 0.14 15.53 13.59
N SER A 70 0.71 16.73 13.47
CA SER A 70 -0.06 17.96 13.67
C SER A 70 -1.03 18.26 12.51
N PRO A 71 -2.16 18.97 12.78
CA PRO A 71 -3.08 19.39 11.72
C PRO A 71 -2.42 20.26 10.64
N SER A 72 -1.40 21.03 11.01
CA SER A 72 -0.66 21.86 10.06
C SER A 72 0.12 21.03 9.04
N GLN A 73 0.76 19.94 9.49
CA GLN A 73 1.46 19.00 8.61
C GLN A 73 0.48 18.25 7.71
N ILE A 74 -0.65 17.78 8.25
CA ILE A 74 -1.70 17.10 7.50
C ILE A 74 -2.21 17.98 6.36
N ARG A 75 -2.56 19.24 6.66
CA ARG A 75 -3.01 20.19 5.63
C ARG A 75 -1.92 20.56 4.64
N ARG A 76 -0.69 20.83 5.12
CA ARG A 76 0.44 21.25 4.27
C ARG A 76 0.78 20.21 3.21
N PHE A 77 0.77 18.93 3.58
CA PHE A 77 1.18 17.83 2.72
C PHE A 77 0.00 17.04 2.13
N ASN A 78 -1.25 17.51 2.34
CA ASN A 78 -2.47 16.83 1.91
C ASN A 78 -2.47 15.34 2.31
N LEU A 79 -2.08 15.09 3.58
CA LEU A 79 -1.98 13.73 4.11
C LEU A 79 -3.38 13.17 4.38
N LYS A 80 -3.53 11.89 4.15
CA LYS A 80 -4.78 11.16 4.35
C LYS A 80 -4.53 9.88 5.14
N THR A 81 -5.57 9.38 5.78
CA THR A 81 -5.54 8.03 6.36
C THR A 81 -5.11 7.01 5.32
N GLY A 82 -4.20 6.11 5.69
CA GLY A 82 -3.65 5.10 4.79
C GLY A 82 -2.33 5.50 4.10
N ASP A 83 -1.85 6.74 4.27
CA ASP A 83 -0.52 7.13 3.78
C ASP A 83 0.58 6.52 4.65
N ILE A 84 1.61 5.95 4.04
CA ILE A 84 2.85 5.60 4.74
C ILE A 84 3.72 6.84 4.82
N ILE A 85 4.01 7.26 6.04
CA ILE A 85 4.81 8.46 6.32
C ILE A 85 6.16 8.04 6.88
N LYS A 86 7.22 8.57 6.27
CA LYS A 86 8.56 8.53 6.86
C LYS A 86 8.99 9.95 7.20
N GLY A 87 9.64 10.09 8.34
CA GLY A 87 10.08 11.40 8.80
C GLY A 87 11.00 11.31 9.99
N ASN A 88 11.35 12.46 10.57
CA ASN A 88 12.12 12.53 11.80
C ASN A 88 11.21 12.92 12.97
N ILE A 89 11.55 12.38 14.13
CA ILE A 89 10.82 12.59 15.37
C ILE A 89 11.45 13.75 16.14
N ARG A 90 10.60 14.59 16.72
CA ARG A 90 11.02 15.68 17.60
C ARG A 90 11.44 15.12 18.97
N ILE A 91 12.45 15.73 19.59
CA ILE A 91 12.80 15.47 20.98
C ILE A 91 11.54 15.62 21.85
N LYS A 92 11.23 14.58 22.63
CA LYS A 92 10.04 14.55 23.49
C LYS A 92 10.17 15.54 24.63
N THR A 93 9.16 16.38 24.80
CA THR A 93 9.11 17.34 25.90
C THR A 93 8.54 16.66 27.17
N GLN A 94 8.97 17.09 28.33
CA GLN A 94 8.50 16.54 29.61
C GLN A 94 6.96 16.71 29.73
N GLY A 95 6.25 15.59 29.93
CA GLY A 95 4.77 15.56 30.05
C GLY A 95 4.04 15.15 28.74
N GLU A 96 4.71 15.04 27.61
CA GLU A 96 4.10 14.52 26.39
C GLU A 96 3.97 12.98 26.45
N LYS A 97 2.76 12.48 26.15
CA LYS A 97 2.49 11.03 26.12
C LYS A 97 3.11 10.39 24.87
N PHE A 98 2.96 11.01 23.70
CA PHE A 98 3.43 10.53 22.41
C PHE A 98 4.57 11.39 21.89
N SER A 99 5.48 10.78 21.13
CA SER A 99 6.44 11.51 20.32
C SER A 99 5.72 12.25 19.19
N ALA A 100 6.31 13.33 18.68
CA ALA A 100 5.72 14.12 17.60
C ALA A 100 6.59 14.11 16.34
N LEU A 101 5.95 14.07 15.18
CA LEU A 101 6.63 14.19 13.90
C LEU A 101 7.20 15.60 13.74
N LEU A 102 8.50 15.69 13.51
CA LEU A 102 9.19 16.97 13.30
C LEU A 102 9.04 17.42 11.85
N TYR A 103 9.44 16.58 10.90
CA TYR A 103 9.26 16.82 9.46
C TYR A 103 9.10 15.53 8.69
N VAL A 104 8.41 15.65 7.53
CA VAL A 104 8.14 14.53 6.61
C VAL A 104 9.29 14.42 5.62
N THR A 105 9.85 13.21 5.46
CA THR A 105 10.89 12.91 4.48
C THR A 105 10.33 12.22 3.24
N SER A 106 9.31 11.38 3.39
CA SER A 106 8.60 10.76 2.26
C SER A 106 7.15 10.44 2.59
N ILE A 107 6.31 10.41 1.55
CA ILE A 107 4.91 10.01 1.59
C ILE A 107 4.74 8.88 0.57
N ASN A 108 4.34 7.67 1.01
CA ASN A 108 4.20 6.48 0.17
C ASN A 108 5.45 6.17 -0.68
N GLY A 109 6.64 6.47 -0.16
CA GLY A 109 7.92 6.29 -0.87
C GLY A 109 8.30 7.43 -1.83
N PHE A 110 7.43 8.42 -2.05
CA PHE A 110 7.69 9.58 -2.89
C PHE A 110 8.20 10.77 -2.06
N HIS A 111 8.90 11.69 -2.71
CA HIS A 111 9.24 12.97 -2.08
C HIS A 111 7.94 13.73 -1.72
N PRO A 112 7.89 14.48 -0.59
CA PRO A 112 6.64 15.13 -0.14
C PRO A 112 5.97 16.04 -1.16
N SER A 113 6.75 16.71 -2.03
CA SER A 113 6.20 17.56 -3.11
C SER A 113 5.49 16.77 -4.22
N GLU A 114 5.87 15.52 -4.44
CA GLU A 114 5.26 14.62 -5.41
C GLU A 114 4.08 13.87 -4.79
N GLY A 115 4.24 13.41 -3.53
CA GLY A 115 3.20 12.73 -2.78
C GLY A 115 1.91 13.53 -2.60
N GLN A 116 2.00 14.87 -2.66
CA GLN A 116 0.83 15.76 -2.64
C GLN A 116 0.04 15.79 -3.95
N ARG A 117 0.70 15.51 -5.08
CA ARG A 117 0.12 15.63 -6.44
C ARG A 117 -0.48 14.29 -6.86
N ARG A 118 -1.61 13.96 -6.29
CA ARG A 118 -2.34 12.72 -6.61
C ARG A 118 -3.81 13.01 -6.86
N TYR A 119 -4.44 12.16 -7.66
CA TYR A 119 -5.89 12.18 -7.83
C TYR A 119 -6.54 11.59 -6.57
N ASN A 120 -7.71 12.10 -6.21
CA ASN A 120 -8.49 11.46 -5.15
C ASN A 120 -9.11 10.18 -5.69
N PHE A 121 -9.16 9.15 -4.86
CA PHE A 121 -9.77 7.87 -5.23
C PHE A 121 -11.24 8.04 -5.63
N GLU A 122 -11.96 8.92 -4.93
CA GLU A 122 -13.38 9.19 -5.14
C GLU A 122 -13.68 9.82 -6.51
N ASP A 123 -12.70 10.51 -7.11
CA ASP A 123 -12.82 11.16 -8.43
C ASP A 123 -12.48 10.21 -9.59
N MET A 124 -12.04 8.97 -9.29
CA MET A 124 -11.65 8.00 -10.30
C MET A 124 -12.87 7.28 -10.87
N THR A 125 -12.85 7.02 -12.17
CA THR A 125 -13.91 6.26 -12.85
C THR A 125 -13.68 4.76 -12.67
N PRO A 126 -14.62 4.00 -12.08
CA PRO A 126 -14.52 2.56 -12.00
C PRO A 126 -14.67 1.94 -13.41
N ILE A 127 -13.83 0.94 -13.69
CA ILE A 127 -13.86 0.20 -14.96
C ILE A 127 -14.13 -1.28 -14.70
N PHE A 128 -14.69 -1.97 -15.69
CA PHE A 128 -14.83 -3.43 -15.63
C PHE A 128 -13.46 -4.11 -15.73
N PRO A 129 -13.28 -5.29 -15.10
CA PRO A 129 -12.06 -6.09 -15.22
C PRO A 129 -11.86 -6.54 -16.68
N ASN A 130 -10.95 -5.92 -17.39
CA ASN A 130 -10.62 -6.20 -18.78
C ASN A 130 -9.20 -6.76 -18.97
N GLU A 131 -8.39 -6.73 -17.92
CA GLU A 131 -7.03 -7.26 -17.89
C GLU A 131 -6.96 -8.46 -16.96
N ARG A 132 -6.58 -9.62 -17.51
CA ARG A 132 -6.53 -10.87 -16.77
C ARG A 132 -5.25 -10.99 -15.93
N LEU A 133 -5.39 -11.49 -14.71
CA LEU A 133 -4.28 -11.97 -13.87
C LEU A 133 -4.06 -13.46 -14.17
N ILE A 134 -2.88 -13.81 -14.68
CA ILE A 134 -2.51 -15.19 -14.96
C ILE A 134 -1.98 -15.83 -13.68
N MET A 135 -2.58 -16.95 -13.26
CA MET A 135 -2.21 -17.70 -12.05
C MET A 135 -1.21 -18.82 -12.35
N GLU A 136 -1.21 -19.35 -13.57
CA GLU A 136 -0.25 -20.38 -13.98
C GLU A 136 1.18 -19.79 -14.00
N ARG A 137 2.12 -20.52 -13.40
CA ARG A 137 3.54 -20.16 -13.35
C ARG A 137 4.41 -21.42 -13.47
N PRO A 138 5.66 -21.30 -13.95
CA PRO A 138 6.62 -22.40 -13.93
C PRO A 138 6.79 -22.94 -12.50
N GLY A 139 6.63 -24.25 -12.33
CA GLY A 139 6.65 -24.90 -11.02
C GLY A 139 5.42 -24.66 -10.14
N GLY A 140 4.35 -24.06 -10.70
CA GLY A 140 3.08 -23.85 -10.01
C GLY A 140 2.27 -25.13 -9.87
N THR A 141 1.22 -25.05 -9.04
CA THR A 141 0.33 -26.19 -8.78
C THR A 141 -0.71 -26.35 -9.91
N VAL A 142 -1.25 -27.57 -10.05
CA VAL A 142 -2.36 -27.84 -10.96
C VAL A 142 -3.59 -27.00 -10.62
N ALA A 143 -3.79 -26.66 -9.33
CA ALA A 143 -4.86 -25.80 -8.88
C ALA A 143 -4.84 -24.43 -9.58
N MET A 144 -3.68 -23.81 -9.76
CA MET A 144 -3.54 -22.52 -10.43
C MET A 144 -3.94 -22.58 -11.91
N ARG A 145 -3.63 -23.68 -12.59
CA ARG A 145 -4.11 -23.91 -13.97
C ARG A 145 -5.62 -24.08 -14.03
N ILE A 146 -6.21 -24.77 -13.05
CA ILE A 146 -7.66 -24.94 -12.96
C ILE A 146 -8.33 -23.59 -12.72
N VAL A 147 -7.79 -22.75 -11.84
CA VAL A 147 -8.30 -21.38 -11.62
C VAL A 147 -8.28 -20.59 -12.93
N ASP A 148 -7.19 -20.63 -13.66
CA ASP A 148 -7.06 -19.93 -14.94
C ASP A 148 -8.06 -20.40 -16.00
N LEU A 149 -8.41 -21.67 -16.01
CA LEU A 149 -9.32 -22.25 -17.01
C LEU A 149 -10.80 -22.07 -16.65
N ILE A 150 -11.14 -22.21 -15.37
CA ILE A 150 -12.56 -22.31 -14.95
C ILE A 150 -13.03 -20.99 -14.31
N SER A 151 -12.17 -20.32 -13.57
CA SER A 151 -12.51 -19.09 -12.83
C SER A 151 -11.39 -18.04 -12.97
N PRO A 152 -11.15 -17.52 -14.19
CA PRO A 152 -10.10 -16.54 -14.42
C PRO A 152 -10.35 -15.27 -13.61
N ILE A 153 -9.28 -14.69 -13.06
CA ILE A 153 -9.31 -13.49 -12.23
C ILE A 153 -8.79 -12.32 -13.05
N GLY A 154 -9.48 -11.19 -13.02
CA GLY A 154 -9.07 -9.95 -13.65
C GLY A 154 -8.71 -8.85 -12.65
N LYS A 155 -7.92 -7.88 -13.07
CA LYS A 155 -7.63 -6.68 -12.28
C LYS A 155 -8.94 -5.92 -11.99
N GLY A 156 -9.17 -5.57 -10.72
CA GLY A 156 -10.42 -4.95 -10.27
C GLY A 156 -11.56 -5.93 -9.98
N GLN A 157 -11.38 -7.22 -10.19
CA GLN A 157 -12.38 -8.24 -9.86
C GLN A 157 -12.43 -8.53 -8.36
N ARG A 158 -13.63 -8.78 -7.86
CA ARG A 158 -13.87 -9.34 -6.53
C ARG A 158 -14.23 -10.81 -6.66
N GLY A 159 -13.41 -11.69 -6.08
CA GLY A 159 -13.61 -13.12 -6.04
C GLY A 159 -13.82 -13.62 -4.60
N MET A 160 -14.52 -14.72 -4.46
CA MET A 160 -14.73 -15.39 -3.17
C MET A 160 -14.37 -16.87 -3.31
N ILE A 161 -13.59 -17.38 -2.35
CA ILE A 161 -13.26 -18.80 -2.23
C ILE A 161 -14.13 -19.39 -1.11
N VAL A 162 -15.05 -20.27 -1.47
CA VAL A 162 -15.91 -20.98 -0.51
C VAL A 162 -15.50 -22.43 -0.47
N SER A 163 -15.17 -22.93 0.72
CA SER A 163 -14.77 -24.32 0.91
C SER A 163 -15.15 -24.82 2.30
N PRO A 164 -15.37 -26.14 2.46
CA PRO A 164 -15.47 -26.76 3.78
C PRO A 164 -14.21 -26.53 4.62
N PRO A 165 -14.28 -26.65 5.94
CA PRO A 165 -13.11 -26.66 6.78
C PRO A 165 -12.10 -27.74 6.35
N LYS A 166 -10.80 -27.45 6.47
CA LYS A 166 -9.68 -28.38 6.14
C LYS A 166 -9.62 -28.82 4.66
N ALA A 167 -10.25 -28.09 3.74
CA ALA A 167 -10.23 -28.39 2.30
C ALA A 167 -9.03 -27.76 1.55
N GLY A 168 -8.09 -27.12 2.24
CA GLY A 168 -6.91 -26.49 1.65
C GLY A 168 -7.10 -25.05 1.20
N LYS A 169 -8.09 -24.32 1.75
CA LYS A 169 -8.32 -22.89 1.46
C LYS A 169 -7.05 -22.06 1.61
N THR A 170 -6.37 -22.14 2.75
CA THR A 170 -5.15 -21.39 3.04
C THR A 170 -4.01 -21.73 2.07
N THR A 171 -3.88 -23.00 1.68
CA THR A 171 -2.90 -23.43 0.66
C THR A 171 -3.20 -22.80 -0.69
N LEU A 172 -4.47 -22.79 -1.11
CA LEU A 172 -4.90 -22.16 -2.36
C LEU A 172 -4.64 -20.66 -2.36
N LEU A 173 -4.95 -19.97 -1.25
CA LEU A 173 -4.67 -18.55 -1.07
C LEU A 173 -3.17 -18.25 -1.18
N LYS A 174 -2.31 -19.04 -0.55
CA LYS A 174 -0.85 -18.90 -0.68
C LYS A 174 -0.38 -19.09 -2.13
N ASP A 175 -0.94 -20.06 -2.85
CA ASP A 175 -0.59 -20.29 -4.25
C ASP A 175 -1.01 -19.13 -5.15
N VAL A 176 -2.21 -18.56 -4.94
CA VAL A 176 -2.69 -17.35 -5.62
C VAL A 176 -1.73 -16.18 -5.36
N ALA A 177 -1.39 -15.91 -4.09
CA ALA A 177 -0.46 -14.85 -3.71
C ALA A 177 0.90 -15.01 -4.40
N LYS A 178 1.49 -16.22 -4.35
CA LYS A 178 2.78 -16.53 -5.02
C LYS A 178 2.70 -16.36 -6.54
N SER A 179 1.56 -16.70 -7.15
CA SER A 179 1.35 -16.54 -8.58
C SER A 179 1.24 -15.07 -8.98
N ILE A 180 0.50 -14.27 -8.21
CA ILE A 180 0.41 -12.82 -8.41
C ILE A 180 1.79 -12.17 -8.34
N LEU A 181 2.55 -12.42 -7.27
CA LEU A 181 3.88 -11.84 -7.08
C LEU A 181 4.86 -12.25 -8.18
N ARG A 182 4.78 -13.49 -8.65
CA ARG A 182 5.67 -13.98 -9.70
C ARG A 182 5.38 -13.40 -11.07
N ASN A 183 4.10 -13.33 -11.42
CA ASN A 183 3.65 -12.95 -12.75
C ASN A 183 3.43 -11.43 -12.88
N ASN A 184 3.25 -10.72 -11.76
CA ASN A 184 3.02 -9.29 -11.69
C ASN A 184 3.91 -8.65 -10.62
N PRO A 185 5.22 -8.53 -10.85
CA PRO A 185 6.19 -8.09 -9.82
C PRO A 185 5.97 -6.66 -9.34
N ASP A 186 5.32 -5.80 -10.14
CA ASP A 186 5.02 -4.42 -9.78
C ASP A 186 3.71 -4.26 -8.99
N MET A 187 2.92 -5.34 -8.88
CA MET A 187 1.67 -5.32 -8.16
C MET A 187 1.89 -5.31 -6.65
N HIS A 188 1.18 -4.47 -5.95
CA HIS A 188 1.19 -4.44 -4.50
C HIS A 188 0.18 -5.43 -3.93
N LEU A 189 0.64 -6.34 -3.10
CA LEU A 189 -0.18 -7.36 -2.46
C LEU A 189 -0.36 -7.05 -0.98
N ILE A 190 -1.60 -6.82 -0.58
CA ILE A 190 -1.97 -6.71 0.84
C ILE A 190 -2.70 -7.98 1.24
N ILE A 191 -2.18 -8.67 2.24
CA ILE A 191 -2.83 -9.83 2.86
C ILE A 191 -3.41 -9.37 4.18
N LEU A 192 -4.72 -9.47 4.31
CA LEU A 192 -5.46 -9.12 5.52
C LEU A 192 -6.00 -10.40 6.15
N LEU A 193 -5.50 -10.74 7.33
CA LEU A 193 -5.92 -11.92 8.09
C LEU A 193 -6.81 -11.45 9.24
N ILE A 194 -8.07 -11.88 9.26
CA ILE A 194 -9.04 -11.51 10.30
C ILE A 194 -9.49 -12.77 11.00
N ASP A 195 -9.48 -12.75 12.35
CA ASP A 195 -9.91 -13.88 13.19
C ASP A 195 -9.06 -15.15 12.95
N GLU A 196 -7.80 -14.95 12.52
CA GLU A 196 -6.88 -16.05 12.26
C GLU A 196 -6.03 -16.39 13.49
N ARG A 197 -5.48 -17.60 13.50
CA ARG A 197 -4.61 -18.04 14.58
C ARG A 197 -3.19 -17.48 14.41
N PRO A 198 -2.48 -17.15 15.51
CA PRO A 198 -1.12 -16.60 15.44
C PRO A 198 -0.12 -17.48 14.65
N GLU A 199 -0.28 -18.80 14.74
CA GLU A 199 0.55 -19.75 13.98
C GLU A 199 0.29 -19.69 12.47
N GLU A 200 -0.98 -19.46 12.04
CA GLU A 200 -1.34 -19.28 10.62
C GLU A 200 -0.84 -17.95 10.08
N VAL A 201 -0.90 -16.89 10.88
CA VAL A 201 -0.31 -15.58 10.56
C VAL A 201 1.19 -15.70 10.30
N THR A 202 1.91 -16.39 11.21
CA THR A 202 3.36 -16.60 11.06
C THR A 202 3.70 -17.40 9.80
N ASP A 203 2.98 -18.49 9.54
CA ASP A 203 3.15 -19.33 8.36
C ASP A 203 2.91 -18.57 7.03
N ILE A 204 1.94 -17.66 6.99
CA ILE A 204 1.69 -16.83 5.82
C ILE A 204 2.79 -15.78 5.64
N ARG A 205 3.22 -15.11 6.72
CA ARG A 205 4.29 -14.10 6.67
C ARG A 205 5.63 -14.69 6.21
N GLU A 206 5.95 -15.92 6.64
CA GLU A 206 7.16 -16.62 6.19
C GLU A 206 7.04 -17.12 4.75
N ALA A 207 5.85 -17.58 4.34
CA ALA A 207 5.64 -18.14 3.02
C ALA A 207 5.53 -17.09 1.91
N ILE A 208 5.11 -15.84 2.24
CA ILE A 208 4.82 -14.77 1.30
C ILE A 208 5.51 -13.50 1.77
N CYS A 209 6.65 -13.20 1.16
CA CYS A 209 7.45 -12.00 1.46
C CYS A 209 7.90 -11.32 0.16
N GLY A 210 8.12 -10.01 0.22
CA GLY A 210 8.57 -9.18 -0.90
C GLY A 210 8.44 -7.70 -0.58
N ASP A 211 9.10 -6.85 -1.36
CA ASP A 211 9.11 -5.40 -1.16
C ASP A 211 7.73 -4.75 -1.36
N ASN A 212 6.86 -5.38 -2.17
CA ASN A 212 5.50 -4.94 -2.45
C ASN A 212 4.45 -5.79 -1.70
N VAL A 213 4.81 -6.41 -0.57
CA VAL A 213 3.90 -7.25 0.23
C VAL A 213 3.70 -6.64 1.61
N GLU A 214 2.45 -6.46 1.98
CA GLU A 214 2.05 -6.07 3.33
C GLU A 214 1.17 -7.18 3.91
N VAL A 215 1.54 -7.76 5.06
CA VAL A 215 0.72 -8.74 5.78
C VAL A 215 0.22 -8.11 7.07
N ILE A 216 -1.06 -7.85 7.11
CA ILE A 216 -1.76 -7.19 8.21
C ILE A 216 -2.73 -8.21 8.81
N TYR A 217 -2.86 -8.22 10.11
CA TYR A 217 -3.64 -9.25 10.78
C TYR A 217 -4.37 -8.72 12.02
N SER A 218 -5.41 -9.42 12.39
CA SER A 218 -6.10 -9.30 13.67
C SER A 218 -6.47 -10.71 14.11
N THR A 219 -5.90 -11.14 15.25
CA THR A 219 -6.02 -12.51 15.74
C THR A 219 -7.33 -12.76 16.47
N PHE A 220 -7.70 -14.02 16.62
CA PHE A 220 -9.01 -14.43 17.17
C PHE A 220 -9.26 -13.98 18.62
N ASP A 221 -8.23 -13.61 19.36
CA ASP A 221 -8.29 -13.12 20.73
C ASP A 221 -8.48 -11.60 20.83
N GLU A 222 -8.48 -10.89 19.69
CA GLU A 222 -8.69 -9.45 19.66
C GLU A 222 -10.19 -9.08 19.66
N LEU A 223 -10.48 -7.83 20.05
CA LEU A 223 -11.84 -7.30 20.07
C LEU A 223 -12.40 -7.08 18.66
N PRO A 224 -13.71 -7.22 18.43
CA PRO A 224 -14.34 -6.96 17.12
C PRO A 224 -14.06 -5.57 16.54
N GLU A 225 -13.91 -4.56 17.41
CA GLU A 225 -13.54 -3.20 16.98
C GLU A 225 -12.14 -3.15 16.35
N HIS A 226 -11.21 -4.00 16.80
CA HIS A 226 -9.89 -4.12 16.19
C HIS A 226 -9.96 -4.71 14.79
N HIS A 227 -10.73 -5.79 14.59
CA HIS A 227 -10.98 -6.39 13.28
C HIS A 227 -11.54 -5.36 12.29
N LYS A 228 -12.53 -4.58 12.73
CA LYS A 228 -13.13 -3.51 11.93
C LYS A 228 -12.10 -2.45 11.58
N ARG A 229 -11.36 -1.95 12.55
CA ARG A 229 -10.38 -0.88 12.37
C ARG A 229 -9.24 -1.27 11.43
N VAL A 230 -8.68 -2.46 11.59
CA VAL A 230 -7.65 -2.98 10.70
C VAL A 230 -8.16 -3.08 9.27
N SER A 231 -9.39 -3.58 9.09
CA SER A 231 -10.02 -3.69 7.76
C SER A 231 -10.21 -2.32 7.10
N GLU A 232 -10.68 -1.32 7.84
CA GLU A 232 -10.83 0.05 7.35
C GLU A 232 -9.47 0.66 6.96
N MET A 233 -8.44 0.45 7.78
CA MET A 233 -7.10 0.94 7.51
C MET A 233 -6.48 0.30 6.26
N VAL A 234 -6.71 -1.00 6.03
CA VAL A 234 -6.25 -1.71 4.82
C VAL A 234 -6.94 -1.15 3.58
N ILE A 235 -8.24 -0.86 3.63
CA ILE A 235 -8.97 -0.26 2.52
C ILE A 235 -8.41 1.14 2.22
N GLU A 236 -8.20 1.97 3.24
CA GLU A 236 -7.61 3.30 3.05
C GLU A 236 -6.18 3.21 2.49
N ARG A 237 -5.37 2.25 2.96
CA ARG A 237 -4.04 1.98 2.41
C ARG A 237 -4.10 1.64 0.92
N ALA A 238 -4.99 0.74 0.52
CA ALA A 238 -5.17 0.36 -0.88
C ALA A 238 -5.60 1.57 -1.75
N ARG A 239 -6.51 2.42 -1.25
CA ARG A 239 -6.90 3.66 -1.93
C ARG A 239 -5.70 4.58 -2.18
N ARG A 240 -4.83 4.76 -1.16
CA ARG A 240 -3.61 5.59 -1.31
C ARG A 240 -2.65 5.04 -2.36
N LEU A 241 -2.50 3.72 -2.44
CA LEU A 241 -1.69 3.08 -3.47
C LEU A 241 -2.25 3.31 -4.88
N VAL A 242 -3.58 3.15 -5.03
CA VAL A 242 -4.27 3.40 -6.32
C VAL A 242 -4.18 4.87 -6.74
N GLU A 243 -4.27 5.83 -5.81
CA GLU A 243 -4.05 7.26 -6.07
C GLU A 243 -2.65 7.54 -6.66
N HIS A 244 -1.67 6.71 -6.33
CA HIS A 244 -0.32 6.71 -6.90
C HIS A 244 -0.15 5.80 -8.12
N LYS A 245 -1.26 5.37 -8.74
CA LYS A 245 -1.28 4.51 -9.95
C LYS A 245 -0.59 3.15 -9.74
N LYS A 246 -0.64 2.60 -8.53
CA LYS A 246 -0.19 1.25 -8.24
C LYS A 246 -1.35 0.28 -8.44
N ASP A 247 -1.05 -0.86 -9.07
CA ASP A 247 -1.96 -1.99 -9.09
C ASP A 247 -1.94 -2.67 -7.72
N VAL A 248 -3.10 -2.90 -7.12
CA VAL A 248 -3.23 -3.44 -5.77
C VAL A 248 -4.16 -4.65 -5.77
N THR A 249 -3.73 -5.70 -5.11
CA THR A 249 -4.57 -6.86 -4.76
C THR A 249 -4.70 -6.94 -3.25
N ILE A 250 -5.92 -7.05 -2.74
CA ILE A 250 -6.20 -7.36 -1.34
C ILE A 250 -6.70 -8.79 -1.27
N GLN A 251 -6.05 -9.59 -0.46
CA GLN A 251 -6.43 -10.97 -0.17
C GLN A 251 -6.84 -11.06 1.31
N ILE A 252 -8.07 -11.52 1.55
CA ILE A 252 -8.67 -11.59 2.90
C ILE A 252 -8.97 -13.03 3.25
#